data_928af0c8aa031301841d7734f04545c5
#
_entry.id   928af0c8aa031301841d7734f04545c5
#
_cell.length_a   1.000
_cell.length_b   1.000
_cell.length_c   1.000
_cell.angle_alpha   90.00
_cell.angle_beta   90.00
_cell.angle_gamma   90.00
#
_symmetry.space_group_name_H-M   'P 1'
#
loop_
_entity.id
_entity.type
_entity.pdbx_description
1 polymer ?
#
loop_
_entity_poly.entity_id
_entity_poly.type
_entity_poly.pdbx_seq_one_letter_code
_entity_poly.pdbx_strand_id
1 'polypeptide(L)'
;MIWVAVETGCGWIPYVLEQLDDRWWRNRWWLPVKLRHEPSFYFRRNWRASFMIDHYAVRNRHVIGIDNMLWSTDYPHHGCDWPETRRVVDDMMRDVPADERRKLCALNAAKLYKLV
;
A
#
# COMPACT_ATOMS: atom_id res chain seq x y z
N MET A 1 3.99 -12.12 -11.60
CA MET A 1 4.91 -11.83 -10.46
C MET A 1 4.27 -10.73 -9.62
N ILE A 2 4.27 -10.88 -8.31
CA ILE A 2 3.85 -9.85 -7.35
C ILE A 2 5.10 -9.37 -6.60
N TRP A 3 5.24 -8.07 -6.48
CA TRP A 3 6.27 -7.41 -5.70
C TRP A 3 5.70 -6.93 -4.38
N VAL A 4 6.47 -7.04 -3.31
CA VAL A 4 6.06 -6.55 -1.99
C VAL A 4 7.14 -5.59 -1.47
N ALA A 5 6.77 -4.32 -1.31
CA ALA A 5 7.62 -3.33 -0.66
C ALA A 5 7.36 -3.42 0.85
N VAL A 6 8.31 -3.97 1.58
CA VAL A 6 8.20 -4.18 3.03
C VAL A 6 8.83 -3.01 3.77
N GLU A 7 8.20 -2.56 4.85
CA GLU A 7 8.70 -1.49 5.73
C GLU A 7 8.86 -0.12 5.04
N THR A 8 8.06 0.13 4.00
CA THR A 8 8.20 1.35 3.19
C THR A 8 7.18 2.43 3.50
N GLY A 9 6.16 2.11 4.28
CA GLY A 9 4.94 2.93 4.34
C GLY A 9 4.20 2.93 3.00
N CYS A 10 3.05 3.58 2.97
CA CYS A 10 2.21 3.67 1.78
C CYS A 10 1.84 5.11 1.41
N GLY A 11 2.08 6.07 2.28
CA GLY A 11 1.68 7.47 2.07
C GLY A 11 2.35 8.17 0.89
N TRP A 12 3.50 7.70 0.46
CA TRP A 12 4.24 8.22 -0.70
C TRP A 12 3.65 7.78 -2.05
N ILE A 13 2.90 6.69 -2.07
CA ILE A 13 2.44 6.01 -3.29
C ILE A 13 1.59 6.91 -4.19
N PRO A 14 0.58 7.66 -3.70
CA PRO A 14 -0.24 8.50 -4.56
C PRO A 14 0.57 9.48 -5.40
N TYR A 15 1.49 10.19 -4.75
CA TYR A 15 2.35 11.15 -5.43
C TYR A 15 3.25 10.50 -6.49
N VAL A 16 3.89 9.40 -6.14
CA VAL A 16 4.80 8.70 -7.06
C VAL A 16 4.05 8.16 -8.26
N LEU A 17 2.85 7.58 -8.07
CA LEU A 17 2.05 7.08 -9.18
C LEU A 17 1.61 8.20 -10.11
N GLU A 18 1.17 9.34 -9.58
CA GLU A 18 0.82 10.51 -10.38
C GLU A 18 2.02 10.99 -11.22
N GLN A 19 3.21 11.11 -10.59
CA GLN A 19 4.42 11.53 -11.31
C GLN A 19 4.87 10.52 -12.37
N LEU A 20 4.76 9.23 -12.11
CA LEU A 20 5.11 8.20 -13.08
C LEU A 20 4.15 8.19 -14.27
N ASP A 21 2.86 8.36 -14.05
CA ASP A 21 1.85 8.41 -15.10
C ASP A 21 2.03 9.67 -15.97
N ASP A 22 2.28 10.85 -15.36
CA ASP A 22 2.56 12.08 -16.09
C ASP A 22 3.84 11.96 -16.94
N ARG A 23 4.92 11.45 -16.35
CA ARG A 23 6.18 11.26 -17.08
C ARG A 23 6.05 10.25 -18.22
N TRP A 24 5.34 9.15 -17.97
CA TRP A 24 5.05 8.18 -19.02
C TRP A 24 4.23 8.82 -20.15
N TRP A 25 3.17 9.55 -19.83
CA TRP A 25 2.36 10.24 -20.82
C TRP A 25 3.18 11.16 -21.71
N ARG A 26 4.04 11.98 -21.12
CA ARG A 26 4.91 12.94 -21.87
C ARG A 26 5.97 12.24 -22.72
N ASN A 27 6.52 11.12 -22.26
CA ASN A 27 7.71 10.49 -22.84
C ASN A 27 7.43 9.18 -23.58
N ARG A 28 6.23 8.64 -23.54
CA ARG A 28 5.91 7.31 -24.08
C ARG A 28 6.33 7.09 -25.54
N TRP A 29 6.42 8.15 -26.31
CA TRP A 29 6.84 8.08 -27.72
C TRP A 29 8.34 7.82 -27.88
N TRP A 30 9.13 8.26 -26.91
CA TRP A 30 10.59 8.17 -26.89
C TRP A 30 11.12 6.97 -26.12
N LEU A 31 10.30 6.37 -25.25
CA LEU A 31 10.71 5.24 -24.44
C LEU A 31 11.00 4.01 -25.32
N PRO A 32 12.10 3.30 -25.07
CA PRO A 32 12.43 2.08 -25.80
C PRO A 32 11.44 0.95 -25.52
N VAL A 33 10.89 0.90 -24.31
CA VAL A 33 9.86 -0.06 -23.92
C VAL A 33 8.49 0.58 -24.01
N LYS A 34 7.61 -0.02 -24.80
CA LYS A 34 6.23 0.47 -25.00
C LYS A 34 5.29 -0.21 -24.00
N LEU A 35 4.92 0.50 -22.95
CA LEU A 35 3.88 0.05 -22.02
C LEU A 35 2.51 0.24 -22.67
N ARG A 36 1.61 -0.74 -22.48
CA ARG A 36 0.21 -0.67 -22.97
C ARG A 36 -0.69 0.21 -22.10
N HIS A 37 -0.34 0.32 -20.83
CA HIS A 37 -1.08 1.09 -19.83
C HIS A 37 -0.11 2.00 -19.06
N GLU A 38 -0.64 2.96 -18.33
CA GLU A 38 0.11 3.82 -17.43
C GLU A 38 0.78 3.01 -16.29
N PRO A 39 1.88 3.50 -15.73
CA PRO A 39 2.59 2.85 -14.63
C PRO A 39 1.70 2.50 -13.43
N SER A 40 0.73 3.36 -13.06
CA SER A 40 -0.18 3.10 -11.95
C SER A 40 -1.04 1.85 -12.14
N PHE A 41 -1.40 1.51 -13.37
CA PHE A 41 -2.09 0.25 -13.69
C PHE A 41 -1.25 -0.97 -13.29
N TYR A 42 0.04 -0.95 -13.63
CA TYR A 42 0.95 -2.05 -13.29
C TYR A 42 1.22 -2.12 -11.80
N PHE A 43 1.32 -0.97 -11.13
CA PHE A 43 1.44 -0.92 -9.68
C PHE A 43 0.24 -1.61 -9.02
N ARG A 44 -0.98 -1.19 -9.32
CA ARG A 44 -2.20 -1.77 -8.72
C ARG A 44 -2.31 -3.28 -8.96
N ARG A 45 -1.87 -3.74 -10.12
CA ARG A 45 -1.89 -5.16 -10.47
C ARG A 45 -0.82 -5.97 -9.75
N ASN A 46 0.41 -5.46 -9.70
CA ASN A 46 1.59 -6.26 -9.39
C ASN A 46 2.27 -5.92 -8.07
N TRP A 47 1.93 -4.82 -7.41
CA TRP A 47 2.61 -4.37 -6.20
C TRP A 47 1.73 -4.46 -4.97
N ARG A 48 2.38 -4.70 -3.83
CA ARG A 48 1.85 -4.53 -2.48
C ARG A 48 2.87 -3.76 -1.67
N ALA A 49 2.40 -3.02 -0.68
CA ALA A 49 3.29 -2.27 0.22
C ALA A 49 2.82 -2.41 1.67
N SER A 50 3.76 -2.60 2.58
CA SER A 50 3.45 -2.66 3.99
C SER A 50 3.64 -1.32 4.68
N PHE A 51 2.82 -1.08 5.70
CA PHE A 51 2.87 0.11 6.54
C PHE A 51 2.62 -0.23 8.00
N MET A 52 3.16 0.55 8.90
CA MET A 52 2.92 0.48 10.34
C MET A 52 2.01 1.64 10.75
N ILE A 53 2.58 2.76 11.21
CA ILE A 53 1.83 4.00 11.48
C ILE A 53 1.91 4.89 10.25
N ASP A 54 0.78 5.00 9.53
CA ASP A 54 0.69 5.83 8.33
C ASP A 54 -0.72 6.40 8.18
N HIS A 55 -1.03 7.42 8.95
CA HIS A 55 -2.34 8.10 8.92
C HIS A 55 -2.66 8.70 7.54
N TYR A 56 -1.63 9.15 6.81
CA TYR A 56 -1.82 9.69 5.47
C TYR A 56 -2.23 8.60 4.48
N ALA A 57 -1.56 7.46 4.52
CA ALA A 57 -1.91 6.32 3.69
C ALA A 57 -3.33 5.82 3.98
N VAL A 58 -3.71 5.69 5.24
CA VAL A 58 -5.06 5.25 5.63
C VAL A 58 -6.14 6.20 5.11
N ARG A 59 -5.92 7.51 5.18
CA ARG A 59 -6.84 8.51 4.62
C ARG A 59 -6.94 8.43 3.09
N ASN A 60 -5.84 8.11 2.42
CA ASN A 60 -5.75 8.03 0.96
C ASN A 60 -5.82 6.59 0.41
N ARG A 61 -6.27 5.63 1.20
CA ARG A 61 -6.27 4.20 0.88
C ARG A 61 -6.97 3.84 -0.43
N HIS A 62 -8.00 4.59 -0.82
CA HIS A 62 -8.70 4.37 -2.09
C HIS A 62 -7.89 4.86 -3.31
N VAL A 63 -7.09 5.91 -3.14
CA VAL A 63 -6.18 6.40 -4.19
C VAL A 63 -5.02 5.43 -4.39
N ILE A 64 -4.46 4.92 -3.29
CA ILE A 64 -3.39 3.92 -3.30
C ILE A 64 -3.88 2.60 -3.93
N GLY A 65 -5.08 2.20 -3.58
CA GLY A 65 -5.65 0.88 -3.81
C GLY A 65 -5.64 0.07 -2.52
N ILE A 66 -6.81 -0.06 -1.91
CA ILE A 66 -6.93 -0.73 -0.59
C ILE A 66 -6.38 -2.15 -0.60
N ASP A 67 -6.55 -2.87 -1.70
CA ASP A 67 -6.06 -4.25 -1.85
C ASP A 67 -4.53 -4.34 -2.07
N ASN A 68 -3.85 -3.20 -2.22
CA ASN A 68 -2.41 -3.10 -2.36
C ASN A 68 -1.68 -2.83 -1.04
N MET A 69 -2.42 -2.57 0.03
CA MET A 69 -1.89 -2.15 1.32
C MET A 69 -1.91 -3.31 2.34
N LEU A 70 -0.82 -3.46 3.09
CA LEU A 70 -0.62 -4.50 4.10
C LEU A 70 -0.18 -3.84 5.39
N TRP A 71 -1.02 -3.86 6.43
CA TRP A 71 -0.59 -3.40 7.74
C TRP A 71 0.35 -4.43 8.41
N SER A 72 1.37 -3.94 9.13
CA SER A 72 2.28 -4.77 9.90
C SER A 72 2.71 -4.07 11.20
N THR A 73 3.21 -4.84 12.17
CA THR A 73 3.71 -4.32 13.45
C THR A 73 5.20 -4.09 13.47
N ASP A 74 5.94 -4.74 12.60
CA ASP A 74 7.40 -4.84 12.60
C ASP A 74 7.99 -5.40 13.91
N TYR A 75 7.17 -6.13 14.67
CA TYR A 75 7.62 -6.77 15.91
C TYR A 75 8.65 -7.88 15.63
N PRO A 76 9.78 -7.97 16.38
CA PRO A 76 10.14 -7.25 17.61
C PRO A 76 11.13 -6.09 17.38
N HIS A 77 11.11 -5.43 16.24
CA HIS A 77 11.97 -4.30 15.94
C HIS A 77 11.72 -3.12 16.89
N HIS A 78 12.74 -2.29 17.15
CA HIS A 78 12.64 -1.15 18.09
C HIS A 78 11.60 -0.09 17.68
N GLY A 79 11.25 -0.02 16.39
CA GLY A 79 10.23 0.88 15.85
C GLY A 79 8.79 0.35 15.94
N CYS A 80 8.57 -0.85 16.50
CA CYS A 80 7.24 -1.44 16.59
C CYS A 80 6.38 -0.78 17.68
N ASP A 81 5.05 -0.94 17.56
CA ASP A 81 4.07 -0.37 18.49
C ASP A 81 3.82 -1.21 19.75
N TRP A 82 4.53 -2.31 19.92
CA TRP A 82 4.33 -3.20 21.07
C TRP A 82 4.71 -2.50 22.39
N PRO A 83 3.89 -2.59 23.46
CA PRO A 83 2.67 -3.39 23.56
C PRO A 83 1.36 -2.66 23.16
N GLU A 84 1.44 -1.43 22.69
CA GLU A 84 0.29 -0.54 22.42
C GLU A 84 -0.36 -0.75 21.03
N THR A 85 0.05 -1.77 20.31
CA THR A 85 -0.33 -2.03 18.91
C THR A 85 -1.83 -1.91 18.64
N ARG A 86 -2.67 -2.49 19.52
CA ARG A 86 -4.14 -2.43 19.35
C ARG A 86 -4.66 -0.99 19.43
N ARG A 87 -4.18 -0.22 20.41
CA ARG A 87 -4.57 1.19 20.60
C ARG A 87 -4.17 2.03 19.40
N VAL A 88 -2.94 1.83 18.90
CA VAL A 88 -2.41 2.55 17.73
C VAL A 88 -3.24 2.26 16.48
N VAL A 89 -3.57 1.00 16.23
CA VAL A 89 -4.42 0.60 15.09
C VAL A 89 -5.84 1.15 15.23
N ASP A 90 -6.43 1.09 16.43
CA ASP A 90 -7.77 1.61 16.68
C ASP A 90 -7.84 3.13 16.47
N ASP A 91 -6.81 3.86 16.85
CA ASP A 91 -6.72 5.30 16.63
C ASP A 91 -6.52 5.63 15.13
N MET A 92 -5.54 5.00 14.49
CA MET A 92 -5.22 5.23 13.08
C MET A 92 -6.37 4.88 12.14
N MET A 93 -7.14 3.85 12.47
CA MET A 93 -8.23 3.34 11.65
C MET A 93 -9.63 3.63 12.23
N ARG A 94 -9.76 4.63 13.07
CA ARG A 94 -11.01 4.98 13.77
C ARG A 94 -12.18 5.19 12.82
N ASP A 95 -11.94 5.90 11.71
CA ASP A 95 -12.96 6.26 10.72
C ASP A 95 -12.94 5.34 9.48
N VAL A 96 -12.27 4.18 9.59
CA VAL A 96 -12.21 3.20 8.50
C VAL A 96 -13.33 2.17 8.68
N PRO A 97 -14.15 1.91 7.65
CA PRO A 97 -15.18 0.86 7.68
C PRO A 97 -14.60 -0.49 8.09
N ALA A 98 -15.38 -1.29 8.83
CA ALA A 98 -14.90 -2.53 9.44
C ALA A 98 -14.39 -3.56 8.41
N ASP A 99 -15.03 -3.64 7.25
CA ASP A 99 -14.63 -4.51 6.15
C ASP A 99 -13.30 -4.07 5.52
N GLU A 100 -13.10 -2.77 5.34
CA GLU A 100 -11.84 -2.21 4.84
C GLU A 100 -10.71 -2.37 5.86
N ARG A 101 -10.99 -2.10 7.14
CA ARG A 101 -10.02 -2.34 8.22
C ARG A 101 -9.59 -3.81 8.24
N ARG A 102 -10.54 -4.75 8.11
CA ARG A 102 -10.23 -6.18 8.05
C ARG A 102 -9.34 -6.52 6.85
N LYS A 103 -9.57 -5.91 5.69
CA LYS A 103 -8.69 -6.07 4.53
C LYS A 103 -7.27 -5.62 4.84
N LEU A 104 -7.10 -4.38 5.33
CA LEU A 104 -5.80 -3.79 5.62
C LEU A 104 -5.01 -4.61 6.65
N CYS A 105 -5.67 -5.02 7.75
CA CYS A 105 -5.01 -5.68 8.87
C CYS A 105 -4.78 -7.18 8.69
N ALA A 106 -5.54 -7.85 7.82
CA ALA A 106 -5.48 -9.31 7.73
C ALA A 106 -5.68 -9.89 6.33
N LEU A 107 -6.81 -9.57 5.66
CA LEU A 107 -7.23 -10.34 4.49
C LEU A 107 -6.30 -10.16 3.29
N ASN A 108 -5.73 -8.97 3.09
CA ASN A 108 -4.79 -8.73 2.00
C ASN A 108 -3.52 -9.58 2.15
N ALA A 109 -2.96 -9.65 3.37
CA ALA A 109 -1.81 -10.50 3.66
C ALA A 109 -2.17 -11.99 3.53
N ALA A 110 -3.31 -12.41 4.10
CA ALA A 110 -3.77 -13.78 4.01
C ALA A 110 -3.93 -14.25 2.57
N LYS A 111 -4.53 -13.42 1.72
CA LYS A 111 -4.67 -13.70 0.28
C LYS A 111 -3.31 -13.75 -0.42
N LEU A 112 -2.43 -12.80 -0.15
CA LEU A 112 -1.11 -12.71 -0.78
C LEU A 112 -0.27 -13.94 -0.49
N TYR A 113 -0.25 -14.37 0.78
CA TYR A 113 0.57 -15.50 1.24
C TYR A 113 -0.19 -16.85 1.22
N LYS A 114 -1.41 -16.88 0.67
CA LYS A 114 -2.24 -18.09 0.54
C LYS A 114 -2.49 -18.79 1.88
N LEU A 115 -2.82 -18.01 2.90
CA LEU A 115 -3.13 -18.51 4.25
C LEU A 115 -4.61 -18.86 4.41
N VAL A 116 -5.44 -18.50 3.47
CA VAL A 116 -6.89 -18.78 3.37
C VAL A 116 -7.25 -19.14 1.95
#